data_7b9ddba64602159332b5846e66b35148
#
_entry.id   7b9ddba64602159332b5846e66b35148
#
_cell.length_a   1.000
_cell.length_b   1.000
_cell.length_c   1.000
_cell.angle_alpha   90.00
_cell.angle_beta   90.00
_cell.angle_gamma   90.00
#
_symmetry.space_group_name_H-M   'P 1'
#
loop_
_entity.id
_entity.type
_entity.pdbx_description
1 polymer ?
#
loop_
_entity_poly.entity_id
_entity_poly.type
_entity_poly.pdbx_seq_one_letter_code
_entity_poly.pdbx_strand_id
1 'polypeptide(L)'
;MRLYVVQMFYSSLKESGALVAEARNTVAALSKKDFVLMGFGEHTAAIAFASTEPEANMRAQFERIRGENFSLIAFEAAWIVGGSMSKEVSLWLERHQPSPFK
;
A
#
# COMPACT_ATOMS: atom_id res chain seq x y z
N MET A 1 8.10 -13.85 -3.82
CA MET A 1 7.37 -12.57 -3.85
C MET A 1 6.41 -12.51 -2.67
N ARG A 2 6.43 -11.44 -1.95
CA ARG A 2 5.61 -11.24 -0.75
C ARG A 2 4.62 -10.12 -0.95
N LEU A 3 3.50 -10.19 -0.24
CA LEU A 3 2.48 -9.14 -0.27
C LEU A 3 2.63 -8.22 0.92
N TYR A 4 2.46 -6.94 0.68
CA TYR A 4 2.57 -5.89 1.70
C TYR A 4 1.40 -4.93 1.59
N VAL A 5 1.11 -4.27 2.70
CA VAL A 5 0.11 -3.20 2.75
C VAL A 5 0.76 -1.98 3.38
N VAL A 6 0.54 -0.83 2.76
CA VAL A 6 0.89 0.47 3.31
C VAL A 6 -0.41 1.17 3.67
N GLN A 7 -0.54 1.54 4.94
CA GLN A 7 -1.70 2.27 5.43
C GLN A 7 -1.24 3.65 5.89
N MET A 8 -1.94 4.68 5.41
CA MET A 8 -1.64 6.07 5.74
C MET A 8 -2.83 6.72 6.44
N PHE A 9 -2.53 7.58 7.42
CA PHE A 9 -3.52 8.37 8.15
C PHE A 9 -3.05 9.82 8.18
N TYR A 10 -3.92 10.76 7.86
CA TYR A 10 -3.57 12.19 7.80
C TYR A 10 -4.77 13.07 8.12
N SER A 11 -4.50 14.34 8.50
CA SER A 11 -5.56 15.28 8.85
C SER A 11 -6.39 15.69 7.65
N SER A 12 -5.74 15.97 6.52
CA SER A 12 -6.44 16.32 5.30
C SER A 12 -5.57 16.00 4.09
N LEU A 13 -6.21 15.69 3.00
CA LEU A 13 -5.54 15.43 1.73
C LEU A 13 -4.89 16.71 1.19
N LYS A 14 -5.48 17.87 1.46
CA LYS A 14 -4.92 19.15 1.05
C LYS A 14 -3.52 19.37 1.63
N GLU A 15 -3.33 19.06 2.91
CA GLU A 15 -2.04 19.24 3.58
C GLU A 15 -1.06 18.12 3.28
N SER A 16 -1.54 16.89 3.18
CA SER A 16 -0.70 15.69 3.09
C SER A 16 -0.62 15.08 1.70
N GLY A 17 -1.21 15.69 0.71
CA GLY A 17 -1.25 15.15 -0.66
C GLY A 17 0.13 14.83 -1.23
N ALA A 18 1.12 15.68 -0.97
CA ALA A 18 2.49 15.45 -1.44
C ALA A 18 3.12 14.22 -0.79
N LEU A 19 2.84 14.00 0.51
CA LEU A 19 3.35 12.83 1.23
C LEU A 19 2.68 11.54 0.76
N VAL A 20 1.38 11.60 0.48
CA VAL A 20 0.64 10.46 -0.09
C VAL A 20 1.20 10.10 -1.46
N ALA A 21 1.47 11.10 -2.30
CA ALA A 21 2.08 10.88 -3.61
C ALA A 21 3.49 10.29 -3.50
N GLU A 22 4.28 10.76 -2.54
CA GLU A 22 5.61 10.21 -2.29
C GLU A 22 5.54 8.75 -1.86
N ALA A 23 4.60 8.40 -0.99
CA ALA A 23 4.39 7.01 -0.57
C ALA A 23 4.00 6.13 -1.76
N ARG A 24 3.09 6.60 -2.60
CA ARG A 24 2.68 5.88 -3.80
C ARG A 24 3.85 5.66 -4.76
N ASN A 25 4.67 6.67 -4.97
CA ASN A 25 5.85 6.56 -5.83
C ASN A 25 6.86 5.58 -5.26
N THR A 26 7.05 5.57 -3.94
CA THR A 26 7.92 4.62 -3.26
C THR A 26 7.41 3.19 -3.45
N VAL A 27 6.12 2.97 -3.27
CA VAL A 27 5.49 1.67 -3.52
C VAL A 27 5.68 1.23 -4.97
N ALA A 28 5.48 2.13 -5.92
CA ALA A 28 5.64 1.83 -7.33
C ALA A 28 7.07 1.37 -7.65
N ALA A 29 8.07 2.01 -7.05
CA ALA A 29 9.47 1.63 -7.23
C ALA A 29 9.78 0.27 -6.58
N LEU A 30 9.35 0.06 -5.34
CA LEU A 30 9.61 -1.17 -4.59
C LEU A 30 8.92 -2.39 -5.21
N SER A 31 7.77 -2.20 -5.83
CA SER A 31 6.96 -3.26 -6.42
C SER A 31 7.15 -3.42 -7.93
N LYS A 32 7.96 -2.55 -8.56
CA LYS A 32 8.07 -2.48 -10.02
C LYS A 32 6.69 -2.29 -10.65
N LYS A 33 5.90 -1.39 -10.05
CA LYS A 33 4.54 -1.04 -10.46
C LYS A 33 3.49 -2.14 -10.23
N ASP A 34 3.82 -3.16 -9.47
CA ASP A 34 2.87 -4.22 -9.13
C ASP A 34 2.17 -3.90 -7.81
N PHE A 35 1.23 -2.96 -7.88
CA PHE A 35 0.46 -2.51 -6.72
C PHE A 35 -0.96 -2.14 -7.12
N VAL A 36 -1.82 -2.05 -6.12
CA VAL A 36 -3.19 -1.59 -6.30
C VAL A 36 -3.57 -0.65 -5.15
N LEU A 37 -4.28 0.42 -5.48
CA LEU A 37 -4.80 1.35 -4.49
C LEU A 37 -6.06 0.73 -3.89
N MET A 38 -6.00 0.34 -2.62
CA MET A 38 -7.13 -0.31 -1.94
C MET A 38 -8.18 0.68 -1.47
N GLY A 39 -7.76 1.88 -1.12
CA GLY A 39 -8.65 2.93 -0.67
C GLY A 39 -7.93 4.26 -0.69
N PHE A 40 -8.69 5.32 -0.95
CA PHE A 40 -8.16 6.67 -1.01
C PHE A 40 -9.24 7.63 -0.55
N GLY A 41 -8.96 8.40 0.47
CA GLY A 41 -9.94 9.33 1.04
C GLY A 41 -9.30 10.55 1.65
N GLU A 42 -10.12 11.37 2.29
CA GLU A 42 -9.71 12.65 2.88
C GLU A 42 -8.76 12.49 4.07
N HIS A 43 -8.84 11.36 4.77
CA HIS A 43 -8.09 11.13 6.01
C HIS A 43 -7.26 9.86 6.01
N THR A 44 -7.38 9.03 4.99
CA THR A 44 -6.68 7.76 4.95
C THR A 44 -6.51 7.27 3.51
N ALA A 45 -5.46 6.48 3.31
CA ALA A 45 -5.22 5.79 2.05
C ALA A 45 -4.54 4.45 2.35
N ALA A 46 -4.80 3.46 1.50
CA ALA A 46 -4.20 2.14 1.64
C ALA A 46 -3.78 1.61 0.27
N ILE A 47 -2.59 1.06 0.21
CA ILE A 47 -2.02 0.48 -1.01
C ILE A 47 -1.53 -0.93 -0.71
N ALA A 48 -1.94 -1.90 -1.52
CA ALA A 48 -1.37 -3.24 -1.47
C ALA A 48 -0.35 -3.38 -2.59
N PHE A 49 0.75 -4.06 -2.32
CA PHE A 49 1.77 -4.27 -3.33
C PHE A 49 2.52 -5.58 -3.14
N ALA A 50 3.11 -6.06 -4.21
CA ALA A 50 3.92 -7.27 -4.22
C ALA A 50 5.38 -6.89 -4.47
N SER A 51 6.30 -7.45 -3.71
CA SER A 51 7.71 -7.11 -3.84
C SER A 51 8.62 -8.25 -3.43
N THR A 52 9.80 -8.28 -4.05
CA THR A 52 10.91 -9.16 -3.68
C THR A 52 12.01 -8.42 -2.94
N GLU A 53 11.80 -7.12 -2.67
CA GLU A 53 12.80 -6.30 -1.98
C GLU A 53 13.03 -6.76 -0.55
N PRO A 54 14.28 -6.68 -0.04
CA PRO A 54 14.57 -6.97 1.36
C PRO A 54 13.83 -6.00 2.29
N GLU A 55 13.40 -6.51 3.45
CA GLU A 55 12.72 -5.71 4.47
C GLU A 55 13.52 -4.46 4.85
N ALA A 56 14.83 -4.60 5.01
CA ALA A 56 15.69 -3.47 5.39
C ALA A 56 15.62 -2.33 4.39
N ASN A 57 15.57 -2.63 3.09
CA ASN A 57 15.44 -1.61 2.06
C ASN A 57 14.08 -0.95 2.10
N MET A 58 13.01 -1.73 2.27
CA MET A 58 11.65 -1.19 2.40
C MET A 58 11.55 -0.25 3.59
N ARG A 59 12.08 -0.67 4.74
CA ARG A 59 12.07 0.14 5.95
C ARG A 59 12.77 1.47 5.72
N ALA A 60 13.96 1.44 5.13
CA ALA A 60 14.72 2.65 4.84
C ALA A 60 13.95 3.61 3.92
N GLN A 61 13.27 3.08 2.91
CA GLN A 61 12.52 3.91 1.98
C GLN A 61 11.29 4.56 2.62
N PHE A 62 10.52 3.80 3.41
CA PHE A 62 9.32 4.34 4.05
C PHE A 62 9.64 5.28 5.21
N GLU A 63 10.73 5.06 5.94
CA GLU A 63 11.14 5.93 7.04
C GLU A 63 11.48 7.35 6.60
N ARG A 64 11.72 7.57 5.32
CA ARG A 64 11.97 8.91 4.77
C ARG A 64 10.70 9.75 4.63
N ILE A 65 9.54 9.09 4.64
CA ILE A 65 8.26 9.76 4.40
C ILE A 65 7.71 10.23 5.73
N ARG A 66 7.96 11.49 6.08
CA ARG A 66 7.59 12.07 7.36
C ARG A 66 6.93 13.43 7.18
N GLY A 67 5.96 13.70 8.04
CA GLY A 67 5.29 15.00 8.06
C GLY A 67 4.43 15.16 9.29
N GLU A 68 4.02 16.39 9.58
CA GLU A 68 3.08 16.67 10.66
C GLU A 68 1.71 16.09 10.33
N ASN A 69 1.06 15.55 11.36
CA ASN A 69 -0.29 15.00 11.23
C ASN A 69 -0.39 13.95 10.11
N PHE A 70 0.70 13.23 9.92
CA PHE A 70 0.79 12.16 8.91
C PHE A 70 1.43 10.93 9.53
N SER A 71 0.77 9.78 9.39
CA SER A 71 1.29 8.50 9.87
C SER A 71 1.26 7.50 8.72
N LEU A 72 2.32 6.72 8.62
CA LEU A 72 2.42 5.66 7.63
C LEU A 72 2.85 4.37 8.33
N ILE A 73 2.12 3.31 8.08
CA ILE A 73 2.41 1.98 8.59
C ILE A 73 2.53 1.04 7.40
N ALA A 74 3.61 0.29 7.31
CA ALA A 74 3.80 -0.72 6.28
C ALA A 74 3.99 -2.07 6.95
N PHE A 75 3.35 -3.09 6.43
CA PHE A 75 3.46 -4.44 7.00
C PHE A 75 3.32 -5.50 5.92
N GLU A 76 3.92 -6.65 6.19
CA GLU A 76 3.77 -7.83 5.35
C GLU A 76 2.42 -8.48 5.66
N ALA A 77 1.68 -8.85 4.62
CA ALA A 77 0.42 -9.52 4.73
C ALA A 77 0.54 -10.95 4.23
N ALA A 78 0.29 -11.93 5.10
CA ALA A 78 0.28 -13.33 4.68
C ALA A 78 -0.93 -13.62 3.79
N TRP A 79 -2.05 -12.96 4.08
CA TRP A 79 -3.29 -13.11 3.30
C TRP A 79 -4.12 -11.84 3.45
N ILE A 80 -4.62 -11.34 2.34
CA ILE A 80 -5.49 -10.16 2.33
C ILE A 80 -6.90 -10.61 2.01
N VAL A 81 -7.82 -10.36 2.93
CA VAL A 81 -9.24 -10.67 2.78
C VAL A 81 -10.03 -9.38 2.82
N GLY A 82 -10.92 -9.21 1.88
CA GLY A 82 -11.82 -8.07 1.85
C GLY A 82 -13.26 -8.51 1.67
N GLY A 83 -14.17 -7.67 2.13
CA GLY A 83 -15.60 -7.83 1.86
C GLY A 83 -15.93 -7.19 0.52
N SER A 84 -16.67 -6.08 0.59
CA SER A 84 -16.94 -5.29 -0.62
C SER A 84 -15.70 -4.51 -1.03
N MET A 85 -15.26 -4.68 -2.25
CA MET A 85 -14.10 -3.98 -2.78
C MET A 85 -14.28 -3.72 -4.28
N SER A 86 -13.50 -2.80 -4.83
CA SER A 86 -13.58 -2.50 -6.26
C SER A 86 -13.14 -3.71 -7.09
N LYS A 87 -13.60 -3.75 -8.33
CA LYS A 87 -13.22 -4.80 -9.27
C LYS A 87 -11.71 -4.85 -9.47
N GLU A 88 -11.08 -3.68 -9.55
CA GLU A 88 -9.63 -3.58 -9.73
C GLU A 88 -8.85 -4.24 -8.58
N VAL A 89 -9.22 -3.95 -7.34
CA VAL A 89 -8.61 -4.55 -6.16
C VAL A 89 -8.87 -6.05 -6.14
N SER A 90 -10.09 -6.46 -6.40
CA SER A 90 -10.48 -7.87 -6.42
C SER A 90 -9.66 -8.67 -7.44
N LEU A 91 -9.50 -8.16 -8.65
CA LEU A 91 -8.71 -8.81 -9.69
C LEU A 91 -7.23 -8.88 -9.34
N TRP A 92 -6.68 -7.83 -8.75
CA TRP A 92 -5.29 -7.83 -8.31
C TRP A 92 -5.03 -8.87 -7.24
N LEU A 93 -5.91 -8.96 -6.22
CA LEU A 93 -5.80 -9.96 -5.16
C LEU A 93 -5.94 -11.38 -5.71
N GLU A 94 -6.88 -11.60 -6.62
CA GLU A 94 -7.08 -12.90 -7.25
C GLU A 94 -5.83 -13.37 -8.01
N ARG A 95 -5.15 -12.45 -8.66
CA ARG A 95 -3.92 -12.75 -9.39
C ARG A 95 -2.76 -13.12 -8.48
N HIS A 96 -2.65 -12.47 -7.30
CA HIS A 96 -1.55 -12.68 -6.35
C HIS A 96 -1.83 -13.74 -5.29
N GLN A 97 -3.09 -13.97 -4.96
CA GLN A 97 -3.49 -14.95 -3.95
C GLN A 97 -4.79 -15.65 -4.38
N PRO A 98 -4.68 -16.57 -5.32
CA PRO A 98 -5.86 -17.25 -5.82
C PRO A 98 -6.56 -18.05 -4.71
N SER A 99 -7.89 -18.11 -4.81
CA SER A 99 -8.70 -18.82 -3.83
C SER A 99 -8.31 -20.30 -3.77
N PRO A 100 -8.11 -20.85 -2.55
CA PRO A 100 -7.79 -22.28 -2.42
C PRO A 100 -8.99 -23.18 -2.76
N PHE A 101 -10.15 -22.59 -2.96
CA PHE A 101 -11.38 -23.35 -3.25
C PHE A 101 -11.74 -23.35 -4.75
N LYS A 102 -10.88 -22.78 -5.57
CA LYS A 102 -11.07 -22.83 -7.02
C LYS A 102 -10.37 -24.03 -7.64
#